data_2abe3bd7bfa1865427eca2e1f6e8b8a0
#
_entry.id   2abe3bd7bfa1865427eca2e1f6e8b8a0
#
_cell.length_a   1.000
_cell.length_b   1.000
_cell.length_c   1.000
_cell.angle_alpha   90.00
_cell.angle_beta   90.00
_cell.angle_gamma   90.00
#
_symmetry.space_group_name_H-M   'P 1'
#
loop_
_entity.id
_entity.type
_entity.pdbx_description
1 polymer ?
#
loop_
_entity_poly.entity_id
_entity_poly.type
_entity_poly.pdbx_seq_one_letter_code
_entity_poly.pdbx_strand_id
1 'polypeptide(L)'
;MHNQGKVSIREFLQNNVLIFDGAMGTYYSSIVNEPAINCEMANIQHPEVIESIHKEYIAAGAHAIKTNTFGVNRKNFGENSKLLEQLVDAAVEIARRSANDTTYIFADIGPIDGEEEKKVVEQYKEVVDLFLKQGINYFLFETNSSTTGLFETARYIKEKSPEAFIINSFAVLPDGYSSEGRYYRKLLSRNEENASVDILGLNCVCGPAHMLTLLENVHTTDISIMPNAGYPVVRGRRTFYSNGPTYYAEQLENIVKKGVQIVGGCCGTTPAHIKAFVERLGSTSFVRQKIQPKSVVVTEEKDESKNHLWRKLEEGKKVIAVELDSPKNADLSGFMESARRLQTAGVDTLTIADCPIAVARMDSALLACKVKRELGLDVIPHMTCRDRNINAIKALLLGMHAEEIYNILAITGDPIPNAQRNEVSSVYQFNSRKLAAYIDSLNAEVFDEGYKIYGALNVNARNFEVELRRA
;
A
#
# COMPACT_ATOMS: atom_id res chain seq x y z
N MET A 1 -22.02 -18.14 26.67
CA MET A 1 -22.92 -17.18 27.34
C MET A 1 -22.12 -16.08 27.97
N HIS A 2 -21.63 -15.08 27.18
CA HIS A 2 -20.95 -13.86 27.71
C HIS A 2 -21.20 -12.72 26.73
N ASN A 3 -22.44 -12.19 26.73
CA ASN A 3 -22.73 -10.98 25.95
C ASN A 3 -23.85 -10.13 26.62
N GLN A 4 -23.96 -10.17 27.93
CA GLN A 4 -24.88 -9.29 28.67
C GLN A 4 -24.05 -8.17 29.32
N GLY A 5 -23.90 -7.03 28.63
CA GLY A 5 -23.28 -5.81 29.18
C GLY A 5 -22.37 -5.05 28.23
N LYS A 6 -21.85 -5.68 27.16
CA LYS A 6 -20.92 -5.02 26.24
C LYS A 6 -21.68 -4.27 25.15
N VAL A 7 -21.48 -2.98 25.06
CA VAL A 7 -22.01 -2.12 24.00
C VAL A 7 -21.43 -2.58 22.65
N SER A 8 -22.23 -2.57 21.59
CA SER A 8 -21.71 -2.87 20.24
C SER A 8 -20.61 -1.88 19.86
N ILE A 9 -19.62 -2.33 19.07
CA ILE A 9 -18.53 -1.47 18.66
C ILE A 9 -19.01 -0.24 17.87
N ARG A 10 -20.09 -0.39 17.08
CA ARG A 10 -20.72 0.71 16.33
C ARG A 10 -21.33 1.75 17.26
N GLU A 11 -21.95 1.30 18.35
CA GLU A 11 -22.51 2.17 19.39
C GLU A 11 -21.41 2.85 20.22
N PHE A 12 -20.35 2.11 20.56
CA PHE A 12 -19.17 2.66 21.23
C PHE A 12 -18.53 3.81 20.45
N LEU A 13 -18.37 3.64 19.13
CA LEU A 13 -17.79 4.64 18.23
C LEU A 13 -18.65 5.90 18.04
N GLN A 14 -19.91 5.90 18.45
CA GLN A 14 -20.73 7.13 18.37
C GLN A 14 -20.20 8.26 19.27
N ASN A 15 -19.63 7.89 20.40
CA ASN A 15 -19.21 8.87 21.42
C ASN A 15 -17.78 8.68 21.93
N ASN A 16 -17.06 7.66 21.48
CA ASN A 16 -15.75 7.31 22.03
C ASN A 16 -14.72 7.07 20.90
N VAL A 17 -13.45 7.20 21.27
CA VAL A 17 -12.31 6.75 20.48
C VAL A 17 -12.01 5.30 20.86
N LEU A 18 -12.00 4.39 19.87
CA LEU A 18 -11.56 3.02 20.07
C LEU A 18 -10.04 2.96 20.02
N ILE A 19 -9.46 2.57 21.12
CA ILE A 19 -8.01 2.46 21.30
C ILE A 19 -7.62 0.98 21.19
N PHE A 20 -6.87 0.64 20.16
CA PHE A 20 -6.26 -0.67 20.00
C PHE A 20 -5.00 -0.79 20.86
N ASP A 21 -4.58 -2.02 21.06
CA ASP A 21 -3.25 -2.36 21.55
C ASP A 21 -2.12 -1.86 20.62
N GLY A 22 -0.91 -2.25 20.92
CA GLY A 22 0.27 -1.95 20.09
C GLY A 22 0.84 -3.19 19.43
N ALA A 23 2.18 -3.18 19.31
CA ALA A 23 2.91 -4.28 18.68
C ALA A 23 2.85 -5.56 19.52
N MET A 24 2.54 -6.68 18.88
CA MET A 24 2.72 -8.00 19.46
C MET A 24 4.14 -8.51 19.19
N GLY A 25 4.51 -8.72 17.94
CA GLY A 25 5.78 -9.38 17.57
C GLY A 25 7.03 -8.64 18.03
N THR A 26 7.14 -7.32 17.82
CA THR A 26 8.31 -6.54 18.25
C THR A 26 8.40 -6.43 19.77
N TYR A 27 7.26 -6.39 20.47
CA TYR A 27 7.25 -6.35 21.92
C TYR A 27 7.58 -7.71 22.52
N TYR A 28 7.01 -8.80 22.02
CA TYR A 28 7.39 -10.17 22.37
C TYR A 28 8.90 -10.40 22.19
N SER A 29 9.44 -10.04 21.03
CA SER A 29 10.89 -10.14 20.75
C SER A 29 11.75 -9.39 21.77
N SER A 30 11.28 -8.25 22.26
CA SER A 30 12.00 -7.47 23.29
C SER A 30 12.00 -8.15 24.67
N ILE A 31 10.92 -8.89 25.00
CA ILE A 31 10.77 -9.61 26.27
C ILE A 31 11.64 -10.88 26.27
N VAL A 32 11.48 -11.73 25.24
CA VAL A 32 12.21 -13.01 25.16
C VAL A 32 13.65 -12.85 24.71
N ASN A 33 14.02 -11.67 24.24
CA ASN A 33 15.37 -11.35 23.74
C ASN A 33 15.79 -12.15 22.51
N GLU A 34 14.82 -12.58 21.68
CA GLU A 34 14.98 -13.34 20.45
C GLU A 34 14.32 -12.62 19.27
N PRO A 35 14.75 -12.87 18.01
CA PRO A 35 14.04 -12.36 16.84
C PRO A 35 12.59 -12.85 16.82
N ALA A 36 11.63 -11.98 16.47
CA ALA A 36 10.20 -12.31 16.38
C ALA A 36 9.88 -13.13 15.10
N ILE A 37 10.62 -14.17 14.84
CA ILE A 37 10.36 -15.09 13.73
C ILE A 37 9.23 -16.02 14.15
N ASN A 38 8.11 -16.00 13.41
CA ASN A 38 6.91 -16.79 13.71
C ASN A 38 6.39 -16.59 15.15
N CYS A 39 6.18 -15.33 15.53
CA CYS A 39 5.66 -14.96 16.86
C CYS A 39 4.35 -15.73 17.21
N GLU A 40 3.59 -16.12 16.19
CA GLU A 40 2.36 -16.88 16.32
C GLU A 40 2.55 -18.26 16.96
N MET A 41 3.75 -18.85 16.77
CA MET A 41 4.10 -20.12 17.47
C MET A 41 4.16 -19.96 18.99
N ALA A 42 4.39 -18.74 19.49
CA ALA A 42 4.38 -18.48 20.92
C ALA A 42 3.00 -18.68 21.56
N ASN A 43 1.92 -18.68 20.78
CA ASN A 43 0.59 -19.06 21.29
C ASN A 43 0.58 -20.49 21.86
N ILE A 44 1.44 -21.37 21.34
CA ILE A 44 1.56 -22.76 21.78
C ILE A 44 2.79 -22.94 22.68
N GLN A 45 3.90 -22.28 22.36
CA GLN A 45 5.18 -22.49 23.03
C GLN A 45 5.36 -21.66 24.31
N HIS A 46 4.82 -20.42 24.30
CA HIS A 46 4.96 -19.44 25.37
C HIS A 46 3.64 -18.69 25.62
N PRO A 47 2.51 -19.41 25.82
CA PRO A 47 1.19 -18.78 25.93
C PRO A 47 1.09 -17.78 27.08
N GLU A 48 1.84 -17.98 28.17
CA GLU A 48 1.92 -17.07 29.32
C GLU A 48 2.53 -15.71 28.99
N VAL A 49 3.48 -15.67 28.04
CA VAL A 49 4.10 -14.41 27.59
C VAL A 49 3.12 -13.61 26.75
N ILE A 50 2.41 -14.28 25.80
CA ILE A 50 1.38 -13.63 24.98
C ILE A 50 0.24 -13.10 25.86
N GLU A 51 -0.18 -13.91 26.84
CA GLU A 51 -1.21 -13.52 27.80
C GLU A 51 -0.78 -12.28 28.64
N SER A 52 0.48 -12.24 29.09
CA SER A 52 1.02 -11.08 29.80
C SER A 52 1.00 -9.83 28.94
N ILE A 53 1.42 -9.92 27.67
CA ILE A 53 1.42 -8.80 26.73
C ILE A 53 -0.01 -8.24 26.54
N HIS A 54 -1.00 -9.08 26.32
CA HIS A 54 -2.40 -8.64 26.21
C HIS A 54 -2.86 -7.93 27.48
N LYS A 55 -2.59 -8.51 28.65
CA LYS A 55 -2.96 -7.92 29.94
C LYS A 55 -2.30 -6.56 30.17
N GLU A 56 -1.02 -6.42 29.79
CA GLU A 56 -0.30 -5.16 29.89
C GLU A 56 -0.92 -4.08 29.00
N TYR A 57 -1.32 -4.39 27.76
CA TYR A 57 -2.01 -3.45 26.88
C TYR A 57 -3.40 -3.07 27.40
N ILE A 58 -4.17 -4.03 27.93
CA ILE A 58 -5.48 -3.77 28.56
C ILE A 58 -5.30 -2.88 29.80
N ALA A 59 -4.31 -3.16 30.65
CA ALA A 59 -3.97 -2.33 31.80
C ALA A 59 -3.48 -0.92 31.41
N ALA A 60 -2.88 -0.77 30.23
CA ALA A 60 -2.51 0.51 29.66
C ALA A 60 -3.70 1.32 29.12
N GLY A 61 -4.91 0.72 29.06
CA GLY A 61 -6.15 1.36 28.65
C GLY A 61 -6.57 1.05 27.19
N ALA A 62 -6.04 0.01 26.57
CA ALA A 62 -6.54 -0.47 25.30
C ALA A 62 -7.98 -1.00 25.42
N HIS A 63 -8.86 -0.53 24.55
CA HIS A 63 -10.25 -1.02 24.43
C HIS A 63 -10.37 -2.26 23.55
N ALA A 64 -9.44 -2.42 22.60
CA ALA A 64 -9.39 -3.55 21.68
C ALA A 64 -8.00 -4.16 21.67
N ILE A 65 -7.95 -5.50 21.61
CA ILE A 65 -6.72 -6.27 21.40
C ILE A 65 -6.83 -7.10 20.12
N LYS A 66 -5.69 -7.29 19.46
CA LYS A 66 -5.54 -8.15 18.29
C LYS A 66 -5.05 -9.52 18.74
N THR A 67 -5.62 -10.58 18.19
CA THR A 67 -5.06 -11.93 18.40
C THR A 67 -3.65 -12.01 17.85
N ASN A 68 -2.78 -12.85 18.41
CA ASN A 68 -1.42 -13.05 17.88
C ASN A 68 -1.47 -14.04 16.69
N THR A 69 -2.02 -13.58 15.54
CA THR A 69 -2.31 -14.43 14.38
C THR A 69 -1.99 -13.78 13.03
N PHE A 70 -1.28 -12.65 13.02
CA PHE A 70 -0.95 -11.89 11.82
C PHE A 70 -0.42 -12.76 10.67
N GLY A 71 0.50 -13.67 10.95
CA GLY A 71 1.13 -14.54 9.96
C GLY A 71 0.47 -15.91 9.81
N VAL A 72 -0.70 -16.19 10.41
CA VAL A 72 -1.34 -17.50 10.36
C VAL A 72 -2.00 -17.73 8.99
N ASN A 73 -1.24 -18.27 8.06
CA ASN A 73 -1.70 -18.65 6.72
C ASN A 73 -0.82 -19.79 6.15
N ARG A 74 -1.26 -20.40 5.04
CA ARG A 74 -0.54 -21.51 4.41
C ARG A 74 0.84 -21.13 3.88
N LYS A 75 1.03 -19.87 3.46
CA LYS A 75 2.32 -19.37 2.98
C LYS A 75 3.41 -19.46 4.05
N ASN A 76 3.08 -19.17 5.31
CA ASN A 76 4.03 -19.14 6.41
C ASN A 76 4.14 -20.48 7.15
N PHE A 77 3.04 -21.25 7.24
CA PHE A 77 2.97 -22.49 8.02
C PHE A 77 2.75 -23.74 7.16
N GLY A 78 2.77 -23.61 5.82
CA GLY A 78 2.55 -24.71 4.87
C GLY A 78 1.11 -25.22 4.84
N GLU A 79 0.89 -26.35 4.16
CA GLU A 79 -0.43 -26.94 3.93
C GLU A 79 -1.03 -27.66 5.18
N ASN A 80 -0.51 -27.39 6.36
CA ASN A 80 -0.94 -28.04 7.60
C ASN A 80 -2.11 -27.29 8.23
N SER A 81 -3.32 -27.50 7.70
CA SER A 81 -4.55 -26.86 8.22
C SER A 81 -4.80 -27.15 9.71
N LYS A 82 -4.34 -28.30 10.23
CA LYS A 82 -4.45 -28.60 11.66
C LYS A 82 -3.59 -27.70 12.52
N LEU A 83 -2.39 -27.34 12.04
CA LEU A 83 -1.52 -26.38 12.76
C LEU A 83 -2.15 -24.98 12.74
N LEU A 84 -2.72 -24.54 11.60
CA LEU A 84 -3.41 -23.26 11.53
C LEU A 84 -4.57 -23.19 12.52
N GLU A 85 -5.39 -24.25 12.59
CA GLU A 85 -6.47 -24.36 13.58
C GLU A 85 -5.94 -24.27 15.02
N GLN A 86 -4.89 -25.02 15.36
CA GLN A 86 -4.29 -24.98 16.69
C GLN A 86 -3.76 -23.60 17.07
N LEU A 87 -3.14 -22.88 16.13
CA LEU A 87 -2.62 -21.53 16.35
C LEU A 87 -3.74 -20.52 16.60
N VAL A 88 -4.82 -20.59 15.80
CA VAL A 88 -6.00 -19.72 15.98
C VAL A 88 -6.71 -20.02 17.28
N ASP A 89 -6.94 -21.29 17.59
CA ASP A 89 -7.62 -21.72 18.83
C ASP A 89 -6.86 -21.23 20.06
N ALA A 90 -5.54 -21.46 20.11
CA ALA A 90 -4.69 -21.01 21.20
C ALA A 90 -4.68 -19.46 21.32
N ALA A 91 -4.56 -18.75 20.21
CA ALA A 91 -4.56 -17.29 20.22
C ALA A 91 -5.88 -16.70 20.74
N VAL A 92 -7.01 -17.25 20.28
CA VAL A 92 -8.34 -16.79 20.73
C VAL A 92 -8.56 -17.12 22.20
N GLU A 93 -8.13 -18.30 22.66
CA GLU A 93 -8.23 -18.69 24.08
C GLU A 93 -7.40 -17.74 24.96
N ILE A 94 -6.15 -17.44 24.59
CA ILE A 94 -5.28 -16.51 25.32
C ILE A 94 -5.91 -15.12 25.37
N ALA A 95 -6.39 -14.60 24.23
CA ALA A 95 -7.03 -13.30 24.16
C ALA A 95 -8.27 -13.22 25.07
N ARG A 96 -9.09 -14.27 25.11
CA ARG A 96 -10.27 -14.37 26.00
C ARG A 96 -9.89 -14.38 27.47
N ARG A 97 -8.85 -15.14 27.87
CA ARG A 97 -8.36 -15.14 29.24
C ARG A 97 -7.78 -13.79 29.69
N SER A 98 -7.26 -13.03 28.75
CA SER A 98 -6.69 -11.72 28.99
C SER A 98 -7.74 -10.60 29.05
N ALA A 99 -8.82 -10.74 28.29
CA ALA A 99 -9.85 -9.74 28.13
C ALA A 99 -10.73 -9.59 29.38
N ASN A 100 -11.17 -8.36 29.64
CA ASN A 100 -12.24 -8.06 30.57
C ASN A 100 -13.58 -7.90 29.81
N ASP A 101 -14.67 -7.64 30.54
CA ASP A 101 -16.02 -7.54 29.98
C ASP A 101 -16.19 -6.43 28.95
N THR A 102 -15.29 -5.44 28.91
CA THR A 102 -15.34 -4.30 27.98
C THR A 102 -14.33 -4.41 26.82
N THR A 103 -13.40 -5.36 26.86
CA THR A 103 -12.34 -5.51 25.86
C THR A 103 -12.87 -6.14 24.55
N TYR A 104 -12.66 -5.51 23.40
CA TYR A 104 -12.94 -6.06 22.09
C TYR A 104 -11.77 -6.93 21.60
N ILE A 105 -12.06 -8.14 21.12
CA ILE A 105 -11.05 -9.07 20.57
C ILE A 105 -11.21 -9.11 19.06
N PHE A 106 -10.17 -8.71 18.34
CA PHE A 106 -10.10 -8.74 16.88
C PHE A 106 -9.27 -9.91 16.39
N ALA A 107 -9.79 -10.65 15.42
CA ALA A 107 -8.99 -11.52 14.57
C ALA A 107 -7.99 -10.68 13.80
N ASP A 108 -6.71 -10.90 14.02
CA ASP A 108 -5.63 -10.21 13.33
C ASP A 108 -5.16 -11.04 12.14
N ILE A 109 -5.29 -10.51 10.93
CA ILE A 109 -5.01 -11.21 9.68
C ILE A 109 -4.10 -10.34 8.82
N GLY A 110 -2.88 -10.80 8.60
CA GLY A 110 -1.90 -10.15 7.75
C GLY A 110 -2.09 -10.47 6.25
N PRO A 111 -1.28 -9.86 5.38
CA PRO A 111 -1.39 -10.03 3.94
C PRO A 111 -1.01 -11.43 3.47
N ILE A 112 -1.70 -11.91 2.45
CA ILE A 112 -1.38 -13.12 1.70
C ILE A 112 -0.97 -12.70 0.30
N ASP A 113 0.34 -12.59 0.05
CA ASP A 113 0.91 -12.06 -1.19
C ASP A 113 1.47 -13.17 -2.09
N GLY A 114 1.63 -12.86 -3.39
CA GLY A 114 2.39 -13.67 -4.35
C GLY A 114 1.60 -14.80 -4.99
N GLU A 115 0.30 -14.91 -4.72
CA GLU A 115 -0.61 -15.89 -5.31
C GLU A 115 -1.61 -15.23 -6.29
N GLU A 116 -2.29 -16.05 -7.09
CA GLU A 116 -3.43 -15.60 -7.86
C GLU A 116 -4.58 -15.18 -6.91
N GLU A 117 -5.31 -14.12 -7.25
CA GLU A 117 -6.35 -13.54 -6.38
C GLU A 117 -7.35 -14.58 -5.85
N LYS A 118 -7.76 -15.52 -6.69
CA LYS A 118 -8.66 -16.59 -6.28
C LYS A 118 -8.11 -17.44 -5.13
N LYS A 119 -6.82 -17.77 -5.18
CA LYS A 119 -6.14 -18.52 -4.10
C LYS A 119 -5.98 -17.69 -2.84
N VAL A 120 -5.73 -16.39 -2.99
CA VAL A 120 -5.68 -15.45 -1.87
C VAL A 120 -7.02 -15.44 -1.14
N VAL A 121 -8.12 -15.33 -1.86
CA VAL A 121 -9.47 -15.38 -1.30
C VAL A 121 -9.76 -16.70 -0.60
N GLU A 122 -9.38 -17.83 -1.21
CA GLU A 122 -9.57 -19.17 -0.60
C GLU A 122 -8.80 -19.28 0.73
N GLN A 123 -7.56 -18.81 0.79
CA GLN A 123 -6.77 -18.83 2.03
C GLN A 123 -7.34 -17.88 3.10
N TYR A 124 -7.78 -16.68 2.72
CA TYR A 124 -8.44 -15.78 3.67
C TYR A 124 -9.74 -16.41 4.23
N LYS A 125 -10.56 -17.03 3.37
CA LYS A 125 -11.80 -17.71 3.80
C LYS A 125 -11.50 -18.85 4.79
N GLU A 126 -10.43 -19.63 4.57
CA GLU A 126 -9.99 -20.67 5.48
C GLU A 126 -9.69 -20.11 6.88
N VAL A 127 -8.87 -19.06 6.95
CA VAL A 127 -8.51 -18.44 8.25
C VAL A 127 -9.74 -17.80 8.92
N VAL A 128 -10.56 -17.11 8.15
CA VAL A 128 -11.82 -16.51 8.64
C VAL A 128 -12.76 -17.56 9.22
N ASP A 129 -12.91 -18.72 8.59
CA ASP A 129 -13.78 -19.80 9.08
C ASP A 129 -13.31 -20.34 10.44
N LEU A 130 -12.00 -20.40 10.68
CA LEU A 130 -11.46 -20.77 11.99
C LEU A 130 -11.89 -19.77 13.08
N PHE A 131 -11.83 -18.47 12.80
CA PHE A 131 -12.27 -17.44 13.73
C PHE A 131 -13.79 -17.44 13.95
N LEU A 132 -14.56 -17.58 12.87
CA LEU A 132 -16.03 -17.68 12.97
C LEU A 132 -16.47 -18.89 13.79
N LYS A 133 -15.81 -20.04 13.63
CA LYS A 133 -16.01 -21.25 14.47
C LYS A 133 -15.78 -20.95 15.95
N GLN A 134 -14.84 -20.09 16.27
CA GLN A 134 -14.57 -19.61 17.63
C GLN A 134 -15.53 -18.49 18.08
N GLY A 135 -16.49 -18.06 17.25
CA GLY A 135 -17.43 -16.98 17.58
C GLY A 135 -16.79 -15.59 17.63
N ILE A 136 -15.66 -15.38 16.93
CA ILE A 136 -15.07 -14.05 16.74
C ILE A 136 -15.78 -13.38 15.58
N ASN A 137 -16.27 -12.15 15.80
CA ASN A 137 -17.02 -11.34 14.84
C ASN A 137 -16.36 -10.00 14.54
N TYR A 138 -15.15 -9.74 15.05
CA TYR A 138 -14.37 -8.54 14.78
C TYR A 138 -13.12 -8.95 14.03
N PHE A 139 -12.90 -8.35 12.85
CA PHE A 139 -11.81 -8.71 11.94
C PHE A 139 -10.99 -7.49 11.59
N LEU A 140 -9.67 -7.62 11.69
CA LEU A 140 -8.71 -6.64 11.21
C LEU A 140 -7.80 -7.32 10.19
N PHE A 141 -7.93 -6.90 8.93
CA PHE A 141 -6.95 -7.21 7.89
C PHE A 141 -5.94 -6.08 7.85
N GLU A 142 -4.73 -6.31 8.38
CA GLU A 142 -3.76 -5.22 8.54
C GLU A 142 -2.53 -5.36 7.64
N THR A 143 -1.85 -4.21 7.42
CA THR A 143 -0.56 -4.11 6.69
C THR A 143 -0.63 -4.54 5.22
N ASN A 144 -1.81 -4.42 4.60
CA ASN A 144 -2.00 -4.80 3.21
C ASN A 144 -1.39 -3.77 2.25
N SER A 145 -0.81 -4.21 1.13
CA SER A 145 -0.26 -3.36 0.07
C SER A 145 -1.24 -3.10 -1.08
N SER A 146 -2.33 -3.87 -1.13
CA SER A 146 -3.38 -3.78 -2.15
C SER A 146 -4.72 -4.25 -1.58
N THR A 147 -5.76 -4.19 -2.40
CA THR A 147 -7.11 -4.65 -2.04
C THR A 147 -7.39 -6.10 -2.44
N THR A 148 -6.38 -6.80 -2.98
CA THR A 148 -6.52 -8.16 -3.54
C THR A 148 -7.13 -9.12 -2.52
N GLY A 149 -8.28 -9.68 -2.88
CA GLY A 149 -9.04 -10.64 -2.08
C GLY A 149 -9.77 -10.09 -0.85
N LEU A 150 -9.47 -8.85 -0.41
CA LEU A 150 -10.01 -8.30 0.84
C LEU A 150 -11.51 -8.04 0.78
N PHE A 151 -11.99 -7.45 -0.32
CA PHE A 151 -13.41 -7.07 -0.43
C PHE A 151 -14.32 -8.29 -0.65
N GLU A 152 -13.84 -9.30 -1.41
CA GLU A 152 -14.56 -10.56 -1.54
C GLU A 152 -14.62 -11.31 -0.21
N THR A 153 -13.52 -11.33 0.55
CA THR A 153 -13.48 -11.93 1.89
C THR A 153 -14.40 -11.17 2.85
N ALA A 154 -14.46 -9.84 2.80
CA ALA A 154 -15.38 -9.07 3.63
C ALA A 154 -16.85 -9.39 3.32
N ARG A 155 -17.23 -9.55 2.06
CA ARG A 155 -18.58 -10.02 1.68
C ARG A 155 -18.87 -11.39 2.25
N TYR A 156 -17.95 -12.33 2.11
CA TYR A 156 -18.08 -13.68 2.66
C TYR A 156 -18.28 -13.66 4.19
N ILE A 157 -17.54 -12.83 4.92
CA ILE A 157 -17.75 -12.68 6.38
C ILE A 157 -19.16 -12.17 6.67
N LYS A 158 -19.62 -11.13 5.95
CA LYS A 158 -20.97 -10.57 6.17
C LYS A 158 -22.09 -11.53 5.80
N GLU A 159 -21.89 -12.40 4.83
CA GLU A 159 -22.85 -13.47 4.50
C GLU A 159 -23.00 -14.48 5.64
N LYS A 160 -21.91 -14.83 6.31
CA LYS A 160 -21.90 -15.78 7.44
C LYS A 160 -22.25 -15.13 8.78
N SER A 161 -21.85 -13.90 8.98
CA SER A 161 -22.07 -13.11 10.19
C SER A 161 -22.38 -11.66 9.84
N PRO A 162 -23.67 -11.31 9.61
CA PRO A 162 -24.08 -9.95 9.23
C PRO A 162 -23.64 -8.87 10.23
N GLU A 163 -23.54 -9.22 11.51
CA GLU A 163 -23.12 -8.31 12.59
C GLU A 163 -21.62 -8.13 12.71
N ALA A 164 -20.81 -8.88 11.95
CA ALA A 164 -19.36 -8.74 11.99
C ALA A 164 -18.92 -7.29 11.75
N PHE A 165 -17.82 -6.89 12.38
CA PHE A 165 -17.19 -5.60 12.16
C PHE A 165 -15.82 -5.81 11.54
N ILE A 166 -15.58 -5.18 10.40
CA ILE A 166 -14.43 -5.47 9.54
C ILE A 166 -13.64 -4.19 9.31
N ILE A 167 -12.35 -4.23 9.62
CA ILE A 167 -11.38 -3.19 9.32
C ILE A 167 -10.40 -3.72 8.28
N ASN A 168 -10.25 -3.02 7.14
CA ASN A 168 -9.18 -3.25 6.19
C ASN A 168 -8.17 -2.11 6.29
N SER A 169 -6.93 -2.43 6.63
CA SER A 169 -5.86 -1.47 6.89
C SER A 169 -4.67 -1.70 5.97
N PHE A 170 -4.10 -0.61 5.46
CA PHE A 170 -3.08 -0.62 4.43
C PHE A 170 -1.77 -0.04 4.95
N ALA A 171 -0.66 -0.60 4.47
CA ALA A 171 0.68 -0.10 4.75
C ALA A 171 1.17 0.74 3.57
N VAL A 172 1.51 1.99 3.85
CA VAL A 172 2.03 2.92 2.86
C VAL A 172 3.30 3.60 3.32
N LEU A 173 4.15 3.97 2.38
CA LEU A 173 5.36 4.75 2.59
C LEU A 173 5.00 6.23 2.92
N PRO A 174 5.95 7.04 3.40
CA PRO A 174 5.71 8.46 3.70
C PRO A 174 5.16 9.29 2.55
N ASP A 175 5.40 8.87 1.31
CA ASP A 175 4.87 9.50 0.10
C ASP A 175 3.43 9.08 -0.23
N GLY A 176 2.84 8.22 0.60
CA GLY A 176 1.46 7.75 0.47
C GLY A 176 1.27 6.54 -0.45
N TYR A 177 2.33 5.96 -1.02
CA TYR A 177 2.22 4.77 -1.88
C TYR A 177 2.51 3.48 -1.12
N SER A 178 1.74 2.44 -1.40
CA SER A 178 2.03 1.08 -0.91
C SER A 178 3.22 0.47 -1.67
N SER A 179 3.76 -0.64 -1.17
CA SER A 179 4.82 -1.40 -1.86
C SER A 179 4.42 -1.91 -3.25
N GLU A 180 3.12 -1.98 -3.54
CA GLU A 180 2.57 -2.31 -4.86
C GLU A 180 2.24 -1.07 -5.72
N GLY A 181 2.65 0.14 -5.29
CA GLY A 181 2.42 1.38 -6.02
C GLY A 181 0.97 1.86 -6.00
N ARG A 182 0.20 1.45 -5.00
CA ARG A 182 -1.18 1.93 -4.80
C ARG A 182 -1.18 3.14 -3.89
N TYR A 183 -1.81 4.21 -4.33
CA TYR A 183 -1.91 5.42 -3.54
C TYR A 183 -2.97 5.33 -2.45
N TYR A 184 -2.65 5.81 -1.26
CA TYR A 184 -3.48 5.64 -0.07
C TYR A 184 -4.90 6.17 -0.22
N ARG A 185 -5.13 7.25 -0.97
CA ARG A 185 -6.48 7.79 -1.18
C ARG A 185 -7.36 6.83 -1.96
N LYS A 186 -6.81 6.12 -2.97
CA LYS A 186 -7.54 5.06 -3.69
C LYS A 186 -7.84 3.88 -2.76
N LEU A 187 -6.88 3.51 -1.90
CA LEU A 187 -7.06 2.44 -0.91
C LEU A 187 -8.11 2.79 0.15
N LEU A 188 -8.22 4.06 0.53
CA LEU A 188 -9.18 4.57 1.51
C LEU A 188 -10.50 5.03 0.88
N SER A 189 -10.64 5.01 -0.45
CA SER A 189 -11.87 5.46 -1.11
C SER A 189 -13.03 4.49 -0.89
N ARG A 190 -14.21 5.01 -0.54
CA ARG A 190 -15.44 4.24 -0.42
C ARG A 190 -16.11 4.06 -1.77
N ASN A 191 -16.46 2.83 -2.11
CA ASN A 191 -17.20 2.46 -3.31
C ASN A 191 -18.10 1.24 -3.05
N GLU A 192 -18.84 0.78 -4.05
CA GLU A 192 -19.73 -0.38 -3.93
C GLU A 192 -18.98 -1.68 -3.64
N GLU A 193 -17.74 -1.83 -4.15
CA GLU A 193 -16.95 -3.05 -3.96
C GLU A 193 -16.58 -3.28 -2.49
N ASN A 194 -16.33 -2.21 -1.73
CA ASN A 194 -15.94 -2.27 -0.33
C ASN A 194 -17.08 -1.97 0.67
N ALA A 195 -18.34 -2.00 0.22
CA ALA A 195 -19.50 -1.73 1.07
C ALA A 195 -19.63 -2.67 2.28
N SER A 196 -19.07 -3.87 2.19
CA SER A 196 -19.03 -4.85 3.29
C SER A 196 -17.96 -4.56 4.35
N VAL A 197 -17.04 -3.63 4.10
CA VAL A 197 -16.01 -3.22 5.06
C VAL A 197 -16.53 -2.07 5.91
N ASP A 198 -16.47 -2.19 7.23
CA ASP A 198 -16.94 -1.12 8.13
C ASP A 198 -15.96 0.06 8.16
N ILE A 199 -14.66 -0.19 8.27
CA ILE A 199 -13.61 0.82 8.39
C ILE A 199 -12.47 0.51 7.40
N LEU A 200 -11.97 1.54 6.74
CA LEU A 200 -10.69 1.50 6.04
C LEU A 200 -9.63 2.18 6.90
N GLY A 201 -8.35 1.80 6.75
CA GLY A 201 -7.33 2.37 7.61
C GLY A 201 -5.92 2.33 7.05
N LEU A 202 -5.00 2.95 7.82
CA LEU A 202 -3.56 2.88 7.58
C LEU A 202 -2.86 2.36 8.84
N ASN A 203 -1.92 1.45 8.66
CA ASN A 203 -1.09 0.98 9.75
C ASN A 203 0.32 0.63 9.28
N CYS A 204 1.23 0.51 10.25
CA CYS A 204 2.62 0.12 10.02
C CYS A 204 3.42 1.06 9.08
N VAL A 205 4.66 0.70 8.76
CA VAL A 205 5.61 1.39 7.87
C VAL A 205 5.91 2.84 8.30
N CYS A 206 4.89 3.70 8.43
CA CYS A 206 5.06 5.10 8.81
C CYS A 206 4.95 5.33 10.32
N GLY A 207 5.71 6.32 10.82
CA GLY A 207 5.51 6.89 12.14
C GLY A 207 4.31 7.85 12.20
N PRO A 208 3.88 8.26 13.42
CA PRO A 208 2.62 8.98 13.61
C PRO A 208 2.59 10.36 12.94
N ALA A 209 3.72 11.08 12.86
CA ALA A 209 3.77 12.38 12.19
C ALA A 209 3.51 12.28 10.68
N HIS A 210 4.06 11.26 10.00
CA HIS A 210 3.79 11.07 8.58
C HIS A 210 2.35 10.64 8.31
N MET A 211 1.78 9.78 9.17
CA MET A 211 0.36 9.45 9.06
C MET A 211 -0.54 10.67 9.28
N LEU A 212 -0.16 11.57 10.20
CA LEU A 212 -0.88 12.83 10.40
C LEU A 212 -0.85 13.71 9.13
N THR A 213 0.30 13.78 8.44
CA THR A 213 0.41 14.51 7.16
C THR A 213 -0.46 13.90 6.07
N LEU A 214 -0.50 12.57 5.95
CA LEU A 214 -1.37 11.89 4.99
C LEU A 214 -2.86 12.22 5.24
N LEU A 215 -3.27 12.44 6.49
CA LEU A 215 -4.65 12.79 6.85
C LEU A 215 -5.08 14.19 6.38
N GLU A 216 -4.17 15.10 6.07
CA GLU A 216 -4.52 16.45 5.58
C GLU A 216 -5.37 16.42 4.32
N ASN A 217 -5.26 15.36 3.56
CA ASN A 217 -5.96 15.17 2.29
C ASN A 217 -7.01 14.04 2.33
N VAL A 218 -7.39 13.57 3.52
CA VAL A 218 -8.45 12.56 3.69
C VAL A 218 -9.72 13.24 4.21
N HIS A 219 -10.82 13.00 3.52
CA HIS A 219 -12.10 13.67 3.80
C HIS A 219 -13.15 12.78 4.50
N THR A 220 -12.70 11.68 5.10
CA THR A 220 -13.54 10.77 5.87
C THR A 220 -13.05 10.63 7.30
N THR A 221 -13.98 10.53 8.24
CA THR A 221 -13.68 10.25 9.66
C THR A 221 -13.72 8.75 9.98
N ASP A 222 -14.31 7.96 9.09
CA ASP A 222 -14.50 6.51 9.28
C ASP A 222 -13.24 5.75 8.86
N ILE A 223 -12.12 6.10 9.49
CA ILE A 223 -10.81 5.47 9.25
C ILE A 223 -10.15 5.07 10.56
N SER A 224 -9.26 4.06 10.45
CA SER A 224 -8.37 3.64 11.54
C SER A 224 -6.92 4.02 11.22
N ILE A 225 -6.17 4.45 12.25
CA ILE A 225 -4.76 4.84 12.13
C ILE A 225 -3.95 4.19 13.25
N MET A 226 -3.01 3.31 12.87
CA MET A 226 -2.15 2.58 13.80
C MET A 226 -0.68 2.66 13.37
N PRO A 227 0.03 3.76 13.72
CA PRO A 227 1.40 4.00 13.27
C PRO A 227 2.43 3.15 14.02
N ASN A 228 3.63 3.06 13.45
CA ASN A 228 4.82 2.58 14.16
C ASN A 228 5.31 3.60 15.20
N ALA A 229 6.07 3.15 16.20
CA ALA A 229 6.79 4.03 17.11
C ALA A 229 8.01 4.69 16.42
N GLY A 230 7.80 5.26 15.24
CA GLY A 230 8.84 5.82 14.37
C GLY A 230 9.37 4.83 13.34
N TYR A 231 10.58 5.09 12.84
CA TYR A 231 11.22 4.25 11.83
C TYR A 231 12.15 3.21 12.45
N PRO A 232 12.23 2.00 11.86
CA PRO A 232 13.11 0.97 12.35
C PRO A 232 14.58 1.34 12.13
N VAL A 233 15.39 1.19 13.19
CA VAL A 233 16.85 1.29 13.13
C VAL A 233 17.42 -0.07 13.48
N VAL A 234 18.08 -0.73 12.52
CA VAL A 234 18.69 -2.02 12.72
C VAL A 234 20.09 -1.86 13.30
N ARG A 235 20.34 -2.44 14.47
CA ARG A 235 21.67 -2.51 15.10
C ARG A 235 22.00 -3.97 15.40
N GLY A 236 22.93 -4.54 14.63
CA GLY A 236 23.22 -5.98 14.67
C GLY A 236 22.01 -6.80 14.19
N ARG A 237 21.49 -7.66 15.06
CA ARG A 237 20.30 -8.50 14.78
C ARG A 237 19.00 -7.96 15.35
N ARG A 238 19.01 -6.73 15.89
CA ARG A 238 17.85 -6.13 16.57
C ARG A 238 17.34 -4.91 15.84
N THR A 239 16.05 -4.78 15.85
CA THR A 239 15.34 -3.59 15.34
C THR A 239 14.89 -2.74 16.51
N PHE A 240 15.24 -1.47 16.49
CA PHE A 240 14.85 -0.46 17.47
C PHE A 240 13.96 0.58 16.80
N TYR A 241 13.07 1.16 17.58
CA TYR A 241 12.21 2.27 17.14
C TYR A 241 12.55 3.50 17.98
N SER A 242 12.61 4.68 17.35
CA SER A 242 13.23 5.86 17.96
C SER A 242 12.28 6.77 18.72
N ASN A 243 10.97 6.65 18.54
CA ASN A 243 10.00 7.56 19.14
C ASN A 243 9.57 7.05 20.52
N GLY A 244 9.75 7.92 21.53
CA GLY A 244 9.31 7.62 22.88
C GLY A 244 7.79 7.81 23.07
N PRO A 245 7.24 7.27 24.20
CA PRO A 245 5.80 7.30 24.50
C PRO A 245 5.17 8.69 24.48
N THR A 246 5.85 9.71 25.01
CA THR A 246 5.33 11.09 25.08
C THR A 246 5.11 11.70 23.71
N TYR A 247 6.10 11.60 22.81
CA TYR A 247 5.98 12.10 21.44
C TYR A 247 4.91 11.33 20.67
N TYR A 248 4.89 10.00 20.82
CA TYR A 248 3.89 9.16 20.18
C TYR A 248 2.48 9.57 20.58
N ALA A 249 2.24 9.73 21.87
CA ALA A 249 0.95 10.14 22.42
C ALA A 249 0.50 11.51 21.93
N GLU A 250 1.41 12.47 21.80
CA GLU A 250 1.12 13.81 21.27
C GLU A 250 0.67 13.74 19.79
N GLN A 251 1.38 13.00 18.98
CA GLN A 251 1.02 12.86 17.57
C GLN A 251 -0.30 12.09 17.39
N LEU A 252 -0.55 11.07 18.21
CA LEU A 252 -1.80 10.31 18.16
C LEU A 252 -3.00 11.16 18.60
N GLU A 253 -2.82 12.04 19.59
CA GLU A 253 -3.83 13.04 19.98
C GLU A 253 -4.16 13.99 18.81
N ASN A 254 -3.15 14.44 18.07
CA ASN A 254 -3.36 15.28 16.87
C ASN A 254 -4.12 14.53 15.78
N ILE A 255 -3.88 13.23 15.61
CA ILE A 255 -4.64 12.36 14.70
C ILE A 255 -6.11 12.28 15.12
N VAL A 256 -6.38 12.09 16.43
CA VAL A 256 -7.76 12.07 16.95
C VAL A 256 -8.44 13.43 16.80
N LYS A 257 -7.73 14.55 16.98
CA LYS A 257 -8.25 15.91 16.73
C LYS A 257 -8.65 16.15 15.27
N LYS A 258 -8.10 15.38 14.31
CA LYS A 258 -8.54 15.37 12.90
C LYS A 258 -9.83 14.56 12.69
N GLY A 259 -10.40 13.96 13.71
CA GLY A 259 -11.66 13.21 13.66
C GLY A 259 -11.51 11.69 13.53
N VAL A 260 -10.30 11.16 13.58
CA VAL A 260 -10.06 9.71 13.57
C VAL A 260 -10.56 9.09 14.88
N GLN A 261 -11.41 8.07 14.77
CA GLN A 261 -12.05 7.45 15.94
C GLN A 261 -11.46 6.08 16.32
N ILE A 262 -10.64 5.48 15.46
CA ILE A 262 -9.97 4.20 15.72
C ILE A 262 -8.47 4.41 15.62
N VAL A 263 -7.79 4.27 16.72
CA VAL A 263 -6.34 4.47 16.82
C VAL A 263 -5.70 3.37 17.65
N GLY A 264 -4.41 3.18 17.49
CA GLY A 264 -3.62 2.20 18.23
C GLY A 264 -2.17 2.28 17.86
N GLY A 265 -1.45 1.18 18.06
CA GLY A 265 -0.04 1.09 17.70
C GLY A 265 0.26 -0.08 16.77
N CYS A 266 1.36 0.05 16.03
CA CYS A 266 1.97 -1.02 15.26
C CYS A 266 3.43 -1.20 15.71
N CYS A 267 4.33 -1.63 14.84
CA CYS A 267 5.71 -1.99 15.19
C CYS A 267 6.43 -0.98 16.09
N GLY A 268 7.11 -1.49 17.09
CA GLY A 268 7.88 -0.72 18.09
C GLY A 268 7.06 -0.05 19.20
N THR A 269 5.73 -0.05 19.11
CA THR A 269 4.90 0.44 20.23
C THR A 269 4.86 -0.59 21.36
N THR A 270 4.69 -0.10 22.58
CA THR A 270 4.65 -0.88 23.81
C THR A 270 3.47 -0.43 24.67
N PRO A 271 3.09 -1.13 25.75
CA PRO A 271 2.08 -0.67 26.69
C PRO A 271 2.31 0.75 27.21
N ALA A 272 3.57 1.17 27.36
CA ALA A 272 3.90 2.55 27.77
C ALA A 272 3.44 3.61 26.76
N HIS A 273 3.48 3.31 25.45
CA HIS A 273 2.99 4.22 24.41
C HIS A 273 1.47 4.36 24.46
N ILE A 274 0.76 3.26 24.61
CA ILE A 274 -0.71 3.27 24.74
C ILE A 274 -1.14 3.98 26.03
N LYS A 275 -0.48 3.68 27.14
CA LYS A 275 -0.75 4.34 28.43
C LYS A 275 -0.58 5.86 28.35
N ALA A 276 0.56 6.33 27.82
CA ALA A 276 0.82 7.76 27.64
C ALA A 276 -0.25 8.44 26.78
N PHE A 277 -0.74 7.76 25.75
CA PHE A 277 -1.81 8.28 24.89
C PHE A 277 -3.16 8.33 25.66
N VAL A 278 -3.54 7.26 26.36
CA VAL A 278 -4.78 7.21 27.15
C VAL A 278 -4.82 8.31 28.21
N GLU A 279 -3.72 8.50 28.96
CA GLU A 279 -3.58 9.56 29.96
C GLU A 279 -3.74 10.96 29.34
N ARG A 280 -3.18 11.17 28.16
CA ARG A 280 -3.28 12.43 27.44
C ARG A 280 -4.69 12.67 26.88
N LEU A 281 -5.33 11.65 26.32
CA LEU A 281 -6.69 11.73 25.79
C LEU A 281 -7.71 12.00 26.91
N GLY A 282 -7.54 11.41 28.11
CA GLY A 282 -8.42 11.63 29.25
C GLY A 282 -8.46 13.08 29.76
N SER A 283 -7.46 13.89 29.40
CA SER A 283 -7.43 15.33 29.68
C SER A 283 -8.11 16.20 28.61
N THR A 284 -8.56 15.59 27.51
CA THR A 284 -9.10 16.29 26.34
C THR A 284 -10.58 15.91 26.14
N SER A 285 -11.49 16.88 26.11
CA SER A 285 -12.89 16.61 25.75
C SER A 285 -12.97 16.29 24.27
N PHE A 286 -13.31 15.03 23.92
CA PHE A 286 -13.54 14.63 22.54
C PHE A 286 -14.90 15.15 22.07
N VAL A 287 -14.88 16.08 21.12
CA VAL A 287 -16.08 16.51 20.38
C VAL A 287 -15.92 15.98 18.96
N ARG A 288 -16.85 15.13 18.53
CA ARG A 288 -16.92 14.65 17.14
C ARG A 288 -17.03 15.84 16.19
N GLN A 289 -15.92 16.29 15.62
CA GLN A 289 -15.93 17.23 14.53
C GLN A 289 -16.33 16.47 13.27
N LYS A 290 -17.54 16.72 12.76
CA LYS A 290 -17.85 16.37 11.36
C LYS A 290 -16.93 17.21 10.49
N ILE A 291 -15.91 16.58 9.89
CA ILE A 291 -15.14 17.23 8.85
C ILE A 291 -16.14 17.52 7.72
N GLN A 292 -16.48 18.79 7.56
CA GLN A 292 -17.20 19.21 6.35
C GLN A 292 -16.20 19.05 5.21
N PRO A 293 -16.54 18.30 4.16
CA PRO A 293 -15.70 18.29 2.97
C PRO A 293 -15.58 19.72 2.49
N LYS A 294 -14.37 20.27 2.50
CA LYS A 294 -14.10 21.44 1.67
C LYS A 294 -14.38 20.98 0.26
N SER A 295 -15.51 21.40 -0.29
CA SER A 295 -15.75 21.30 -1.71
C SER A 295 -14.62 22.07 -2.39
N VAL A 296 -13.61 21.36 -2.85
CA VAL A 296 -12.78 21.88 -3.92
C VAL A 296 -13.72 21.94 -5.10
N VAL A 297 -14.26 23.12 -5.34
CA VAL A 297 -14.88 23.44 -6.63
C VAL A 297 -13.73 23.37 -7.62
N VAL A 298 -13.57 22.23 -8.23
CA VAL A 298 -12.81 22.11 -9.47
C VAL A 298 -13.69 22.82 -10.49
N THR A 299 -13.44 24.10 -10.70
CA THR A 299 -13.85 24.78 -11.94
C THR A 299 -13.08 24.07 -13.04
N GLU A 300 -13.76 23.14 -13.71
CA GLU A 300 -13.32 22.64 -15.01
C GLU A 300 -13.38 23.79 -16.02
N GLU A 301 -12.40 24.69 -16.01
CA GLU A 301 -11.93 25.26 -17.24
C GLU A 301 -11.15 24.14 -17.94
N LYS A 302 -11.71 23.54 -18.97
CA LYS A 302 -11.01 22.66 -19.88
C LYS A 302 -9.95 23.53 -20.59
N ASP A 303 -8.81 23.66 -19.94
CA ASP A 303 -7.60 24.09 -20.64
C ASP A 303 -7.32 23.04 -21.73
N GLU A 304 -7.07 23.48 -22.96
CA GLU A 304 -6.76 22.54 -24.04
C GLU A 304 -5.51 21.75 -23.65
N SER A 305 -5.60 20.41 -23.72
CA SER A 305 -4.48 19.52 -23.37
C SER A 305 -3.18 19.99 -24.04
N LYS A 306 -2.13 20.13 -23.26
CA LYS A 306 -0.77 20.46 -23.73
C LYS A 306 -0.14 19.34 -24.56
N ASN A 307 -0.71 18.15 -24.53
CA ASN A 307 -0.26 16.97 -25.29
C ASN A 307 -0.77 17.03 -26.73
N HIS A 308 0.03 17.56 -27.65
CA HIS A 308 -0.33 17.72 -29.06
C HIS A 308 -0.57 16.38 -29.78
N LEU A 309 0.22 15.37 -29.45
CA LEU A 309 0.06 14.02 -29.99
C LEU A 309 -1.31 13.43 -29.63
N TRP A 310 -1.70 13.56 -28.34
CA TRP A 310 -2.96 13.04 -27.86
C TRP A 310 -4.16 13.76 -28.50
N ARG A 311 -4.13 15.10 -28.59
CA ARG A 311 -5.17 15.87 -29.29
C ARG A 311 -5.37 15.40 -30.72
N LYS A 312 -4.28 15.16 -31.45
CA LYS A 312 -4.35 14.66 -32.83
C LYS A 312 -5.04 13.29 -32.92
N LEU A 313 -4.82 12.41 -31.94
CA LEU A 313 -5.49 11.11 -31.84
C LEU A 313 -6.98 11.26 -31.48
N GLU A 314 -7.33 12.14 -30.56
CA GLU A 314 -8.73 12.42 -30.19
C GLU A 314 -9.54 13.01 -31.35
N GLU A 315 -8.90 13.80 -32.21
CA GLU A 315 -9.49 14.30 -33.45
C GLU A 315 -9.65 13.22 -34.54
N GLY A 316 -9.27 11.97 -34.27
CA GLY A 316 -9.32 10.86 -35.24
C GLY A 316 -8.31 10.96 -36.37
N LYS A 317 -7.29 11.81 -36.25
CA LYS A 317 -6.23 11.96 -37.24
C LYS A 317 -5.24 10.83 -37.17
N LYS A 318 -4.70 10.42 -38.33
CA LYS A 318 -3.60 9.46 -38.37
C LYS A 318 -2.32 10.07 -37.78
N VAL A 319 -1.64 9.26 -36.98
CA VAL A 319 -0.36 9.61 -36.36
C VAL A 319 0.72 8.67 -36.91
N ILE A 320 1.87 9.26 -37.26
CA ILE A 320 3.06 8.54 -37.68
C ILE A 320 4.07 8.59 -36.53
N ALA A 321 4.32 7.44 -35.92
CA ALA A 321 5.35 7.26 -34.91
C ALA A 321 6.53 6.48 -35.51
N VAL A 322 7.76 6.92 -35.25
CA VAL A 322 8.98 6.23 -35.73
C VAL A 322 9.88 5.96 -34.52
N GLU A 323 10.34 4.72 -34.39
CA GLU A 323 11.31 4.35 -33.36
C GLU A 323 12.73 4.71 -33.78
N LEU A 324 13.45 5.36 -32.86
CA LEU A 324 14.87 5.59 -32.95
C LEU A 324 15.60 4.93 -31.80
N ASP A 325 16.59 4.13 -32.12
CA ASP A 325 17.49 3.52 -31.17
C ASP A 325 18.38 4.59 -30.49
N SER A 326 18.47 4.54 -29.15
CA SER A 326 19.36 5.41 -28.38
C SER A 326 20.84 5.07 -28.69
N PRO A 327 21.73 6.10 -28.75
CA PRO A 327 23.16 5.90 -29.01
C PRO A 327 23.86 5.07 -27.94
N LYS A 328 24.89 4.32 -28.32
CA LYS A 328 25.75 3.53 -27.42
C LYS A 328 26.91 4.33 -26.84
N ASN A 329 27.11 5.57 -27.27
CA ASN A 329 28.18 6.46 -26.84
C ASN A 329 27.61 7.87 -26.62
N ALA A 330 28.46 8.82 -26.23
CA ALA A 330 28.08 10.20 -25.93
C ALA A 330 27.85 11.07 -27.18
N ASP A 331 28.12 10.60 -28.39
CA ASP A 331 27.89 11.33 -29.63
C ASP A 331 26.42 11.27 -30.05
N LEU A 332 25.77 12.44 -30.01
CA LEU A 332 24.35 12.61 -30.37
C LEU A 332 24.14 13.09 -31.80
N SER A 333 25.19 13.40 -32.53
CA SER A 333 25.08 14.08 -33.84
C SER A 333 24.23 13.31 -34.84
N GLY A 334 24.47 12.01 -34.97
CA GLY A 334 23.71 11.12 -35.88
C GLY A 334 22.25 10.92 -35.44
N PHE A 335 22.01 10.82 -34.11
CA PHE A 335 20.66 10.69 -33.57
C PHE A 335 19.84 11.96 -33.82
N MET A 336 20.35 13.13 -33.51
CA MET A 336 19.67 14.41 -33.69
C MET A 336 19.48 14.76 -35.16
N GLU A 337 20.41 14.40 -36.03
CA GLU A 337 20.25 14.57 -37.49
C GLU A 337 19.12 13.69 -38.02
N SER A 338 19.02 12.41 -37.56
CA SER A 338 17.92 11.51 -37.92
C SER A 338 16.58 12.05 -37.42
N ALA A 339 16.52 12.55 -36.18
CA ALA A 339 15.31 13.15 -35.62
C ALA A 339 14.83 14.36 -36.43
N ARG A 340 15.74 15.28 -36.86
CA ARG A 340 15.39 16.41 -37.71
C ARG A 340 14.87 15.98 -39.08
N ARG A 341 15.49 14.97 -39.69
CA ARG A 341 15.03 14.44 -40.99
C ARG A 341 13.64 13.86 -40.88
N LEU A 342 13.35 13.09 -39.83
CA LEU A 342 12.02 12.51 -39.60
C LEU A 342 10.98 13.60 -39.34
N GLN A 343 11.30 14.64 -38.57
CA GLN A 343 10.44 15.80 -38.39
C GLN A 343 10.13 16.49 -39.70
N THR A 344 11.13 16.73 -40.54
CA THR A 344 10.96 17.35 -41.87
C THR A 344 10.11 16.45 -42.78
N ALA A 345 10.16 15.14 -42.65
CA ALA A 345 9.34 14.18 -43.37
C ALA A 345 7.88 14.09 -42.85
N GLY A 346 7.53 14.85 -41.80
CA GLY A 346 6.14 14.88 -41.29
C GLY A 346 5.82 13.79 -40.28
N VAL A 347 6.82 13.24 -39.60
CA VAL A 347 6.61 12.31 -38.46
C VAL A 347 6.05 13.08 -37.28
N ASP A 348 5.02 12.55 -36.65
CA ASP A 348 4.32 13.18 -35.54
C ASP A 348 5.01 12.99 -34.18
N THR A 349 5.65 11.82 -33.98
CA THR A 349 6.32 11.49 -32.73
C THR A 349 7.45 10.50 -32.94
N LEU A 350 8.46 10.59 -32.10
CA LEU A 350 9.52 9.58 -32.01
C LEU A 350 9.28 8.69 -30.78
N THR A 351 9.44 7.38 -30.93
CA THR A 351 9.59 6.48 -29.82
C THR A 351 11.07 6.19 -29.60
N ILE A 352 11.54 6.22 -28.34
CA ILE A 352 12.96 6.09 -28.02
C ILE A 352 13.15 4.88 -27.09
N ALA A 353 13.88 3.89 -27.57
CA ALA A 353 14.09 2.63 -26.84
C ALA A 353 14.96 2.85 -25.57
N ASP A 354 14.56 2.22 -24.45
CA ASP A 354 15.27 2.23 -23.16
C ASP A 354 16.12 0.97 -23.00
N CYS A 355 17.42 1.07 -23.32
CA CYS A 355 18.39 -0.02 -23.18
C CYS A 355 17.91 -1.35 -23.80
N PRO A 356 17.59 -1.38 -25.11
CA PRO A 356 17.11 -2.59 -25.77
C PRO A 356 18.10 -3.75 -25.62
N ILE A 357 17.56 -4.98 -25.56
CA ILE A 357 18.29 -6.22 -25.28
C ILE A 357 19.17 -6.18 -24.02
N ALA A 358 18.76 -5.37 -23.05
CA ALA A 358 19.46 -5.16 -21.77
C ALA A 358 20.92 -4.67 -21.89
N VAL A 359 21.25 -4.00 -22.98
CA VAL A 359 22.57 -3.38 -23.19
C VAL A 359 22.47 -1.89 -22.88
N ALA A 360 23.37 -1.39 -22.02
CA ALA A 360 23.40 0.01 -21.64
C ALA A 360 23.58 0.93 -22.86
N ARG A 361 22.71 1.91 -22.97
CA ARG A 361 22.71 2.98 -23.97
C ARG A 361 22.40 4.31 -23.30
N MET A 362 22.38 5.38 -24.06
CA MET A 362 21.95 6.67 -23.55
C MET A 362 20.49 6.59 -23.10
N ASP A 363 20.19 7.21 -21.96
CA ASP A 363 18.87 7.19 -21.33
C ASP A 363 17.79 7.78 -22.27
N SER A 364 16.71 7.01 -22.45
CA SER A 364 15.61 7.36 -23.36
C SER A 364 14.91 8.65 -22.97
N ALA A 365 14.75 8.91 -21.67
CA ALA A 365 14.10 10.12 -21.17
C ALA A 365 14.96 11.37 -21.36
N LEU A 366 16.28 11.28 -21.15
CA LEU A 366 17.19 12.39 -21.42
C LEU A 366 17.22 12.76 -22.91
N LEU A 367 17.17 11.75 -23.80
CA LEU A 367 17.06 11.99 -25.25
C LEU A 367 15.71 12.62 -25.60
N ALA A 368 14.62 12.14 -24.98
CA ALA A 368 13.29 12.71 -25.17
C ALA A 368 13.24 14.19 -24.78
N CYS A 369 13.78 14.56 -23.62
CA CYS A 369 13.89 15.94 -23.19
C CYS A 369 14.69 16.79 -24.19
N LYS A 370 15.78 16.27 -24.74
CA LYS A 370 16.59 16.98 -25.72
C LYS A 370 15.84 17.18 -27.04
N VAL A 371 15.20 16.15 -27.58
CA VAL A 371 14.39 16.24 -28.81
C VAL A 371 13.26 17.25 -28.62
N LYS A 372 12.54 17.18 -27.50
CA LYS A 372 11.45 18.13 -27.20
C LYS A 372 11.95 19.57 -27.16
N ARG A 373 13.02 19.85 -26.44
CA ARG A 373 13.59 21.20 -26.32
C ARG A 373 14.13 21.77 -27.62
N GLU A 374 14.84 20.95 -28.41
CA GLU A 374 15.53 21.45 -29.62
C GLU A 374 14.67 21.41 -30.89
N LEU A 375 13.73 20.48 -30.96
CA LEU A 375 12.92 20.27 -32.16
C LEU A 375 11.44 20.57 -31.94
N GLY A 376 10.95 20.67 -30.70
CA GLY A 376 9.53 20.81 -30.38
C GLY A 376 8.69 19.58 -30.76
N LEU A 377 9.33 18.47 -31.12
CA LEU A 377 8.67 17.24 -31.54
C LEU A 377 8.19 16.46 -30.34
N ASP A 378 6.97 15.95 -30.36
CA ASP A 378 6.47 15.06 -29.32
C ASP A 378 7.23 13.72 -29.35
N VAL A 379 7.44 13.17 -28.16
CA VAL A 379 8.22 11.94 -27.98
C VAL A 379 7.53 10.99 -27.03
N ILE A 380 7.76 9.70 -27.24
CA ILE A 380 7.30 8.59 -26.40
C ILE A 380 8.55 7.83 -25.93
N PRO A 381 9.22 8.25 -24.85
CA PRO A 381 10.31 7.47 -24.29
C PRO A 381 9.78 6.14 -23.75
N HIS A 382 10.50 5.05 -24.00
CA HIS A 382 10.25 3.79 -23.33
C HIS A 382 10.74 3.87 -21.89
N MET A 383 10.00 3.27 -20.98
CA MET A 383 10.37 3.18 -19.57
C MET A 383 10.35 1.73 -19.13
N THR A 384 11.54 1.18 -18.84
CA THR A 384 11.68 -0.21 -18.39
C THR A 384 11.61 -0.31 -16.87
N CYS A 385 11.12 -1.46 -16.36
CA CYS A 385 11.11 -1.79 -14.94
C CYS A 385 12.43 -2.41 -14.45
N ARG A 386 13.35 -2.75 -15.37
CA ARG A 386 14.52 -3.54 -15.07
C ARG A 386 15.53 -2.84 -14.15
N ASP A 387 15.82 -1.58 -14.41
CA ASP A 387 16.99 -0.89 -13.85
C ASP A 387 16.62 0.18 -12.81
N ARG A 388 15.33 0.46 -12.60
CA ARG A 388 14.86 1.54 -11.74
C ARG A 388 13.93 1.06 -10.63
N ASN A 389 14.14 1.57 -9.42
CA ASN A 389 13.17 1.43 -8.33
C ASN A 389 12.10 2.53 -8.40
N ILE A 390 11.07 2.43 -7.54
CA ILE A 390 9.93 3.36 -7.52
C ILE A 390 10.36 4.84 -7.36
N ASN A 391 11.37 5.12 -6.54
CA ASN A 391 11.85 6.49 -6.33
C ASN A 391 12.53 7.04 -7.59
N ALA A 392 13.34 6.23 -8.26
CA ALA A 392 13.99 6.62 -9.51
C ALA A 392 12.97 6.83 -10.64
N ILE A 393 11.93 5.99 -10.70
CA ILE A 393 10.81 6.14 -11.65
C ILE A 393 10.07 7.45 -11.39
N LYS A 394 9.69 7.74 -10.14
CA LYS A 394 8.97 8.97 -9.78
C LYS A 394 9.80 10.23 -10.09
N ALA A 395 11.08 10.23 -9.72
CA ALA A 395 11.98 11.35 -10.00
C ALA A 395 12.11 11.60 -11.51
N LEU A 396 12.20 10.53 -12.32
CA LEU A 396 12.28 10.64 -13.77
C LEU A 396 10.98 11.18 -14.37
N LEU A 397 9.82 10.71 -13.90
CA LEU A 397 8.51 11.23 -14.33
C LEU A 397 8.36 12.72 -14.02
N LEU A 398 8.71 13.15 -12.81
CA LEU A 398 8.69 14.56 -12.43
C LEU A 398 9.58 15.41 -13.36
N GLY A 399 10.79 14.92 -13.68
CA GLY A 399 11.72 15.60 -14.59
C GLY A 399 11.18 15.69 -16.02
N MET A 400 10.65 14.60 -16.56
CA MET A 400 10.05 14.58 -17.90
C MET A 400 8.80 15.47 -18.00
N HIS A 401 7.96 15.49 -16.95
CA HIS A 401 6.81 16.37 -16.92
C HIS A 401 7.19 17.85 -16.97
N ALA A 402 8.23 18.24 -16.24
CA ALA A 402 8.78 19.61 -16.28
C ALA A 402 9.35 19.98 -17.67
N GLU A 403 9.70 19.01 -18.51
CA GLU A 403 10.16 19.18 -19.89
C GLU A 403 9.01 18.98 -20.91
N GLU A 404 7.76 19.03 -20.46
CA GLU A 404 6.56 18.89 -21.30
C GLU A 404 6.47 17.57 -22.08
N ILE A 405 6.96 16.50 -21.49
CA ILE A 405 6.82 15.14 -22.02
C ILE A 405 5.66 14.46 -21.30
N TYR A 406 4.61 14.19 -22.04
CA TYR A 406 3.34 13.65 -21.50
C TYR A 406 2.98 12.27 -22.05
N ASN A 407 3.90 11.60 -22.77
CA ASN A 407 3.67 10.31 -23.40
C ASN A 407 4.76 9.32 -22.97
N ILE A 408 4.38 8.10 -22.57
CA ILE A 408 5.32 7.06 -22.10
C ILE A 408 4.90 5.69 -22.61
N LEU A 409 5.84 4.89 -23.09
CA LEU A 409 5.65 3.46 -23.33
C LEU A 409 6.15 2.67 -22.11
N ALA A 410 5.22 2.13 -21.33
CA ALA A 410 5.53 1.31 -20.15
C ALA A 410 5.82 -0.14 -20.55
N ILE A 411 7.04 -0.60 -20.36
CA ILE A 411 7.49 -1.96 -20.68
C ILE A 411 8.22 -2.63 -19.52
N THR A 412 8.16 -3.96 -19.47
CA THR A 412 8.87 -4.70 -18.41
C THR A 412 10.39 -4.63 -18.59
N GLY A 413 10.87 -4.60 -19.83
CA GLY A 413 12.28 -4.64 -20.21
C GLY A 413 12.80 -6.06 -20.43
N ASP A 414 13.82 -6.18 -21.28
CA ASP A 414 14.45 -7.45 -21.59
C ASP A 414 15.23 -8.02 -20.41
N PRO A 415 15.29 -9.35 -20.24
CA PRO A 415 16.09 -9.96 -19.20
C PRO A 415 17.59 -9.73 -19.45
N ILE A 416 18.36 -9.55 -18.36
CA ILE A 416 19.82 -9.41 -18.45
C ILE A 416 20.44 -10.69 -19.02
N PRO A 417 21.30 -10.60 -20.06
CA PRO A 417 21.98 -11.73 -20.63
C PRO A 417 22.80 -12.49 -19.58
N ASN A 418 22.85 -13.83 -19.68
CA ASN A 418 23.55 -14.67 -18.71
C ASN A 418 25.01 -14.29 -18.50
N ALA A 419 25.70 -13.81 -19.54
CA ALA A 419 27.10 -13.38 -19.47
C ALA A 419 27.33 -12.15 -18.58
N GLN A 420 26.29 -11.33 -18.37
CA GLN A 420 26.39 -10.07 -17.61
C GLN A 420 25.76 -10.14 -16.20
N ARG A 421 25.15 -11.26 -15.82
CA ARG A 421 24.46 -11.41 -14.53
C ARG A 421 25.35 -11.26 -13.31
N ASN A 422 26.66 -11.45 -13.45
CA ASN A 422 27.62 -11.26 -12.36
C ASN A 422 28.00 -9.78 -12.16
N GLU A 423 27.74 -8.92 -13.15
CA GLU A 423 28.12 -7.50 -13.13
C GLU A 423 26.93 -6.58 -12.94
N VAL A 424 25.74 -7.01 -13.37
CA VAL A 424 24.52 -6.21 -13.34
C VAL A 424 23.41 -6.94 -12.59
N SER A 425 22.86 -6.29 -11.57
CA SER A 425 21.68 -6.76 -10.85
C SER A 425 20.43 -6.03 -11.31
N SER A 426 19.39 -6.79 -11.67
CA SER A 426 18.08 -6.21 -12.01
C SER A 426 17.31 -5.80 -10.74
N VAL A 427 16.54 -4.74 -10.83
CA VAL A 427 15.68 -4.22 -9.75
C VAL A 427 14.29 -4.86 -9.82
N TYR A 428 13.65 -4.83 -11.00
CA TYR A 428 12.30 -5.35 -11.27
C TYR A 428 11.29 -5.19 -10.12
N GLN A 429 11.21 -3.99 -9.54
CA GLN A 429 10.19 -3.70 -8.51
C GLN A 429 8.77 -3.74 -9.10
N PHE A 430 8.64 -3.38 -10.38
CA PHE A 430 7.41 -3.43 -11.16
C PHE A 430 7.54 -4.38 -12.36
N ASN A 431 6.40 -4.76 -12.93
CA ASN A 431 6.24 -5.14 -14.33
C ASN A 431 5.50 -4.02 -15.07
N SER A 432 5.36 -4.13 -16.40
CA SER A 432 4.74 -3.07 -17.21
C SER A 432 3.34 -2.66 -16.74
N ARG A 433 2.50 -3.60 -16.30
CA ARG A 433 1.14 -3.31 -15.79
C ARG A 433 1.17 -2.57 -14.45
N LYS A 434 2.01 -3.00 -13.51
CA LYS A 434 2.19 -2.30 -12.23
C LYS A 434 2.79 -0.91 -12.44
N LEU A 435 3.70 -0.76 -13.40
CA LEU A 435 4.25 0.54 -13.78
C LEU A 435 3.18 1.45 -14.36
N ALA A 436 2.36 0.95 -15.30
CA ALA A 436 1.26 1.72 -15.88
C ALA A 436 0.24 2.16 -14.80
N ALA A 437 -0.16 1.25 -13.91
CA ALA A 437 -1.05 1.57 -12.80
C ALA A 437 -0.44 2.61 -11.82
N TYR A 438 0.87 2.56 -11.60
CA TYR A 438 1.59 3.54 -10.79
C TYR A 438 1.60 4.92 -11.44
N ILE A 439 1.92 5.01 -12.74
CA ILE A 439 1.89 6.27 -13.49
C ILE A 439 0.47 6.85 -13.51
N ASP A 440 -0.55 6.02 -13.73
CA ASP A 440 -1.95 6.44 -13.69
C ASP A 440 -2.35 7.00 -12.32
N SER A 441 -1.86 6.42 -11.22
CA SER A 441 -2.10 6.98 -9.89
C SER A 441 -1.43 8.35 -9.70
N LEU A 442 -0.23 8.57 -10.28
CA LEU A 442 0.43 9.87 -10.26
C LEU A 442 -0.30 10.91 -11.11
N ASN A 443 -0.90 10.51 -12.24
CA ASN A 443 -1.75 11.40 -13.06
C ASN A 443 -2.88 12.04 -12.26
N ALA A 444 -3.49 11.27 -11.36
CA ALA A 444 -4.63 11.75 -10.57
C ALA A 444 -4.24 12.77 -9.48
N GLU A 445 -2.95 12.87 -9.14
CA GLU A 445 -2.55 13.48 -7.86
C GLU A 445 -1.35 14.41 -7.91
N VAL A 446 -0.49 14.23 -8.91
CA VAL A 446 0.81 14.94 -8.99
C VAL A 446 0.89 15.80 -10.23
N PHE A 447 0.26 15.37 -11.33
CA PHE A 447 0.44 16.02 -12.63
C PHE A 447 -0.83 16.77 -13.05
N ASP A 448 -0.66 18.03 -13.46
CA ASP A 448 -1.72 18.87 -14.04
C ASP A 448 -2.11 18.37 -15.44
N GLU A 449 -1.13 18.02 -16.27
CA GLU A 449 -1.32 17.29 -17.53
C GLU A 449 -0.90 15.82 -17.31
N GLY A 450 -1.85 14.89 -17.32
CA GLY A 450 -1.59 13.47 -17.06
C GLY A 450 -0.84 12.80 -18.22
N TYR A 451 0.08 11.89 -17.87
CA TYR A 451 0.75 11.03 -18.85
C TYR A 451 -0.23 10.16 -19.62
N LYS A 452 -0.07 10.08 -20.95
CA LYS A 452 -0.67 9.05 -21.77
C LYS A 452 0.26 7.84 -21.80
N ILE A 453 -0.27 6.71 -21.33
CA ILE A 453 0.50 5.49 -21.07
C ILE A 453 0.22 4.50 -22.19
N TYR A 454 1.26 4.13 -22.91
CA TYR A 454 1.20 3.15 -23.98
C TYR A 454 1.76 1.82 -23.48
N GLY A 455 1.21 0.72 -23.97
CA GLY A 455 1.68 -0.64 -23.70
C GLY A 455 2.12 -1.35 -24.98
N ALA A 456 3.02 -2.33 -24.85
CA ALA A 456 3.41 -3.20 -25.95
C ALA A 456 2.56 -4.47 -25.96
N LEU A 457 1.92 -4.76 -27.11
CA LEU A 457 1.18 -5.99 -27.34
C LEU A 457 2.08 -7.00 -28.09
N ASN A 458 2.28 -8.17 -27.50
CA ASN A 458 3.04 -9.24 -28.16
C ASN A 458 2.15 -10.01 -29.15
N VAL A 459 2.18 -9.59 -30.39
CA VAL A 459 1.40 -10.23 -31.47
C VAL A 459 1.81 -11.69 -31.77
N ASN A 460 2.99 -12.11 -31.30
CA ASN A 460 3.52 -13.47 -31.44
C ASN A 460 3.35 -14.30 -30.15
N ALA A 461 2.53 -13.85 -29.20
CA ALA A 461 2.27 -14.60 -27.98
C ALA A 461 1.66 -15.96 -28.28
N ARG A 462 2.10 -17.02 -27.56
CA ARG A 462 1.55 -18.39 -27.74
C ARG A 462 0.04 -18.45 -27.48
N ASN A 463 -0.49 -17.58 -26.64
CA ASN A 463 -1.91 -17.42 -26.42
C ASN A 463 -2.27 -15.93 -26.56
N PHE A 464 -2.69 -15.55 -27.75
CA PHE A 464 -2.99 -14.18 -28.12
C PHE A 464 -4.24 -13.64 -27.39
N GLU A 465 -5.23 -14.49 -27.06
CA GLU A 465 -6.40 -14.08 -26.28
C GLU A 465 -6.03 -13.69 -24.84
N VAL A 466 -5.07 -14.42 -24.24
CA VAL A 466 -4.55 -14.05 -22.92
C VAL A 466 -3.77 -12.74 -23.00
N GLU A 467 -3.04 -12.52 -24.09
CA GLU A 467 -2.31 -11.27 -24.31
C GLU A 467 -3.26 -10.07 -24.49
N LEU A 468 -4.33 -10.23 -25.28
CA LEU A 468 -5.38 -9.20 -25.41
C LEU A 468 -6.07 -8.85 -24.10
N ARG A 469 -6.30 -9.84 -23.22
CA ARG A 469 -6.86 -9.55 -21.89
C ARG A 469 -5.87 -8.85 -20.95
N ARG A 470 -4.59 -8.87 -21.29
CA ARG A 470 -3.53 -8.20 -20.54
C ARG A 470 -3.30 -6.76 -21.02
N ALA A 471 -3.61 -6.46 -22.25
CA ALA A 471 -3.60 -5.12 -22.84
C ALA A 471 -4.84 -4.33 -22.45
#